data_b6a8257da38cae7fc103e9d440998c38
#
_entry.id   b6a8257da38cae7fc103e9d440998c38
#
_cell.length_a   1.000
_cell.length_b   1.000
_cell.length_c   1.000
_cell.angle_alpha   90.00
_cell.angle_beta   90.00
_cell.angle_gamma   90.00
#
_symmetry.space_group_name_H-M   'P 1'
#
loop_
_entity.id
_entity.type
_entity.pdbx_description
1 polymer ?
#
loop_
_entity_poly.entity_id
_entity_poly.type
_entity_poly.pdbx_seq_one_letter_code
_entity_poly.pdbx_strand_id
1 'polypeptide(L)'
;MIESVVKCHKCQGTGRFVGYSGRDFGECFTCDGKGHIEPKAPIAPPGTVLQFPKTIDIVLRNDIRLHLGDCKIVITQAGRLCLVSPLFGSGYYGSFERDGTFRPTKQCAPEMIAKLQDVEARGIEAVKEIGRLTGICCVCGRTLTNEASIEEGIGPVCSGRMQ
;
A
#
# COMPACT_ATOMS: atom_id res chain seq x y z
N MET A 1 19.65 22.69 -3.24
CA MET A 1 18.88 21.96 -4.26
C MET A 1 17.45 22.51 -4.17
N ILE A 2 16.96 23.14 -5.22
CA ILE A 2 15.64 23.80 -5.22
C ILE A 2 14.62 22.70 -5.54
N GLU A 3 13.85 22.28 -4.52
CA GLU A 3 12.69 21.40 -4.74
C GLU A 3 11.72 22.15 -5.66
N SER A 4 11.49 21.62 -6.84
CA SER A 4 10.58 22.20 -7.82
C SER A 4 9.13 21.95 -7.39
N VAL A 5 8.61 22.88 -6.62
CA VAL A 5 7.21 22.89 -6.19
C VAL A 5 6.33 23.10 -7.43
N VAL A 6 5.46 22.13 -7.72
CA VAL A 6 4.55 22.16 -8.87
C VAL A 6 3.23 22.83 -8.46
N LYS A 7 2.81 23.87 -9.19
CA LYS A 7 1.49 24.48 -8.97
C LYS A 7 0.36 23.47 -9.11
N CYS A 8 -0.59 23.47 -8.18
CA CYS A 8 -1.75 22.60 -8.26
C CYS A 8 -2.59 22.93 -9.50
N HIS A 9 -2.78 21.95 -10.36
CA HIS A 9 -3.51 22.11 -11.63
C HIS A 9 -5.02 22.39 -11.43
N LYS A 10 -5.60 21.98 -10.29
CA LYS A 10 -7.02 22.20 -9.98
C LYS A 10 -7.34 23.63 -9.54
N CYS A 11 -6.52 24.19 -8.66
CA CYS A 11 -6.71 25.55 -8.15
C CYS A 11 -5.73 26.57 -8.76
N GLN A 12 -4.88 26.15 -9.67
CA GLN A 12 -3.88 27.00 -10.35
C GLN A 12 -2.97 27.78 -9.37
N GLY A 13 -2.74 27.19 -8.20
CA GLY A 13 -1.87 27.77 -7.18
C GLY A 13 -2.57 28.60 -6.12
N THR A 14 -3.89 28.81 -6.21
CA THR A 14 -4.64 29.64 -5.25
C THR A 14 -4.94 28.96 -3.92
N GLY A 15 -4.83 27.63 -3.85
CA GLY A 15 -5.25 26.83 -2.69
C GLY A 15 -6.77 26.69 -2.54
N ARG A 16 -7.58 27.38 -3.33
CA ARG A 16 -9.05 27.37 -3.27
C ARG A 16 -9.66 26.82 -4.54
N PHE A 17 -10.69 26.02 -4.41
CA PHE A 17 -11.40 25.49 -5.56
C PHE A 17 -12.58 26.37 -5.92
N VAL A 18 -12.51 26.99 -7.09
CA VAL A 18 -13.59 27.79 -7.68
C VAL A 18 -14.18 26.98 -8.82
N GLY A 19 -15.48 26.65 -8.73
CA GLY A 19 -16.18 25.91 -9.77
C GLY A 19 -16.49 26.76 -11.00
N TYR A 20 -17.01 26.13 -12.05
CA TYR A 20 -17.36 26.78 -13.33
C TYR A 20 -18.34 27.96 -13.22
N SER A 21 -19.12 28.02 -12.15
CA SER A 21 -20.07 29.13 -11.86
C SER A 21 -19.44 30.26 -11.05
N GLY A 22 -18.12 30.26 -10.82
CA GLY A 22 -17.44 31.24 -9.97
C GLY A 22 -17.74 31.06 -8.48
N ARG A 23 -18.44 30.02 -8.06
CA ARG A 23 -18.64 29.69 -6.64
C ARG A 23 -17.36 29.16 -6.03
N ASP A 24 -17.01 29.72 -4.90
CA ASP A 24 -15.94 29.23 -4.05
C ASP A 24 -16.45 28.02 -3.25
N PHE A 25 -15.82 26.86 -3.45
CA PHE A 25 -16.11 25.62 -2.75
C PHE A 25 -15.19 25.37 -1.55
N GLY A 26 -14.37 26.37 -1.18
CA GLY A 26 -13.44 26.26 -0.08
C GLY A 26 -12.06 25.78 -0.48
N GLU A 27 -11.38 25.07 0.43
CA GLU A 27 -10.04 24.59 0.20
C GLU A 27 -9.96 23.56 -0.94
N CYS A 28 -8.93 23.66 -1.76
CA CYS A 28 -8.72 22.73 -2.86
C CYS A 28 -8.33 21.36 -2.33
N PHE A 29 -9.20 20.38 -2.51
CA PHE A 29 -9.01 18.98 -2.06
C PHE A 29 -7.82 18.26 -2.75
N THR A 30 -7.29 18.79 -3.85
CA THR A 30 -6.14 18.18 -4.56
C THR A 30 -4.81 18.56 -3.92
N CYS A 31 -4.74 19.68 -3.26
CA CYS A 31 -3.53 20.20 -2.62
C CYS A 31 -3.76 20.60 -1.15
N ASP A 32 -4.90 20.23 -0.57
CA ASP A 32 -5.28 20.52 0.81
C ASP A 32 -5.09 22.02 1.16
N GLY A 33 -5.53 22.89 0.25
CA GLY A 33 -5.42 24.35 0.41
C GLY A 33 -4.03 24.92 0.18
N LYS A 34 -2.99 24.11 -0.03
CA LYS A 34 -1.58 24.58 -0.14
C LYS A 34 -1.28 25.35 -1.42
N GLY A 35 -2.11 25.23 -2.46
CA GLY A 35 -1.89 25.86 -3.77
C GLY A 35 -0.83 25.15 -4.64
N HIS A 36 -0.05 24.27 -4.09
CA HIS A 36 0.99 23.51 -4.77
C HIS A 36 0.89 22.03 -4.41
N ILE A 37 1.41 21.19 -5.29
CA ILE A 37 1.55 19.74 -5.07
C ILE A 37 3.04 19.49 -4.91
N GLU A 38 3.41 18.91 -3.78
CA GLU A 38 4.76 18.39 -3.62
C GLU A 38 4.92 17.22 -4.61
N PRO A 39 5.97 17.20 -5.44
CA PRO A 39 6.20 16.08 -6.31
C PRO A 39 6.36 14.85 -5.43
N LYS A 40 5.45 13.87 -5.59
CA LYS A 40 5.65 12.55 -4.96
C LYS A 40 7.05 12.08 -5.33
N ALA A 41 7.82 11.68 -4.31
CA ALA A 41 9.14 11.11 -4.51
C ALA A 41 9.10 10.13 -5.69
N PRO A 42 10.08 10.18 -6.61
CA PRO A 42 10.04 9.36 -7.80
C PRO A 42 9.93 7.89 -7.38
N ILE A 43 8.90 7.24 -7.90
CA ILE A 43 8.84 5.77 -7.94
C ILE A 43 10.18 5.33 -8.50
N ALA A 44 10.77 4.29 -7.92
CA ALA A 44 12.04 3.76 -8.37
C ALA A 44 12.19 3.89 -9.90
N PRO A 45 13.35 4.36 -10.41
CA PRO A 45 13.49 4.69 -11.82
C PRO A 45 13.00 3.54 -12.68
N PRO A 46 12.30 3.82 -13.80
CA PRO A 46 11.77 2.79 -14.69
C PRO A 46 12.91 1.86 -15.12
N GLY A 47 12.79 0.57 -14.75
CA GLY A 47 13.84 -0.44 -14.98
C GLY A 47 14.50 -0.97 -13.71
N THR A 48 14.25 -0.40 -12.52
CA THR A 48 14.68 -1.02 -11.27
C THR A 48 13.88 -2.28 -11.02
N VAL A 49 14.50 -3.42 -11.17
CA VAL A 49 13.91 -4.72 -10.82
C VAL A 49 13.95 -4.82 -9.30
N LEU A 50 12.78 -4.79 -8.69
CA LEU A 50 12.62 -5.00 -7.25
C LEU A 50 12.40 -6.49 -7.01
N GLN A 51 13.07 -7.04 -6.00
CA GLN A 51 13.01 -8.46 -5.67
C GLN A 51 12.49 -8.65 -4.25
N PHE A 52 11.46 -9.49 -4.10
CA PHE A 52 10.82 -9.83 -2.83
C PHE A 52 10.55 -11.34 -2.72
N PRO A 53 11.57 -12.20 -2.86
CA PRO A 53 11.40 -13.66 -2.89
C PRO A 53 10.85 -14.21 -1.58
N LYS A 54 11.32 -13.74 -0.41
CA LYS A 54 10.82 -14.19 0.89
C LYS A 54 9.36 -13.79 1.12
N THR A 55 9.02 -12.56 0.73
CA THR A 55 7.65 -12.03 0.83
C THR A 55 6.68 -12.91 0.03
N ILE A 56 7.06 -13.28 -1.19
CA ILE A 56 6.22 -14.12 -2.05
C ILE A 56 6.20 -15.57 -1.58
N ASP A 57 7.30 -16.09 -1.06
CA ASP A 57 7.36 -17.42 -0.46
C ASP A 57 6.37 -17.56 0.72
N ILE A 58 6.27 -16.56 1.60
CA ILE A 58 5.29 -16.53 2.69
C ILE A 58 3.86 -16.66 2.14
N VAL A 59 3.52 -15.93 1.08
CA VAL A 59 2.20 -15.95 0.46
C VAL A 59 1.91 -17.30 -0.18
N LEU A 60 2.85 -17.84 -0.94
CA LEU A 60 2.66 -19.08 -1.71
C LEU A 60 2.64 -20.33 -0.83
N ARG A 61 3.55 -20.45 0.14
CA ARG A 61 3.62 -21.63 1.03
C ARG A 61 2.36 -21.81 1.86
N ASN A 62 1.78 -20.70 2.30
CA ASN A 62 0.64 -20.74 3.22
C ASN A 62 -0.70 -20.53 2.49
N ASP A 63 -0.70 -20.30 1.18
CA ASP A 63 -1.88 -19.92 0.38
C ASP A 63 -2.71 -18.81 1.05
N ILE A 64 -2.02 -17.74 1.45
CA ILE A 64 -2.60 -16.64 2.21
C ILE A 64 -2.56 -15.32 1.43
N ARG A 65 -3.33 -14.36 1.94
CA ARG A 65 -3.19 -12.94 1.58
C ARG A 65 -2.39 -12.25 2.67
N LEU A 66 -1.62 -11.24 2.31
CA LEU A 66 -0.95 -10.40 3.31
C LEU A 66 -1.54 -8.99 3.27
N HIS A 67 -2.06 -8.54 4.40
CA HIS A 67 -2.56 -7.18 4.60
C HIS A 67 -1.45 -6.31 5.18
N LEU A 68 -1.09 -5.26 4.45
CA LEU A 68 -0.02 -4.31 4.78
C LEU A 68 -0.59 -2.91 5.11
N GLY A 69 -1.77 -2.88 5.72
CA GLY A 69 -2.51 -1.67 6.04
C GLY A 69 -3.27 -1.14 4.83
N ASP A 70 -2.70 -0.22 4.10
CA ASP A 70 -3.26 0.45 2.91
C ASP A 70 -3.10 -0.34 1.60
N CYS A 71 -2.40 -1.46 1.63
CA CYS A 71 -2.28 -2.37 0.50
C CYS A 71 -2.31 -3.83 0.96
N LYS A 72 -2.51 -4.75 0.04
CA LYS A 72 -2.46 -6.20 0.30
C LYS A 72 -1.86 -6.96 -0.88
N ILE A 73 -1.19 -8.06 -0.59
CA ILE A 73 -0.77 -9.02 -1.60
C ILE A 73 -1.85 -10.09 -1.71
N VAL A 74 -2.31 -10.35 -2.91
CA VAL A 74 -3.34 -11.36 -3.19
C VAL A 74 -2.95 -12.24 -4.36
N ILE A 75 -3.42 -13.49 -4.33
CA ILE A 75 -3.46 -14.35 -5.49
C ILE A 75 -4.83 -14.15 -6.14
N THR A 76 -4.84 -13.71 -7.40
CA THR A 76 -6.09 -13.51 -8.17
C THR A 76 -6.67 -14.85 -8.60
N GLN A 77 -7.93 -14.85 -9.06
CA GLN A 77 -8.56 -16.05 -9.64
C GLN A 77 -7.78 -16.60 -10.84
N ALA A 78 -7.04 -15.74 -11.55
CA ALA A 78 -6.16 -16.16 -12.65
C ALA A 78 -4.77 -16.64 -12.18
N GLY A 79 -4.57 -16.83 -10.87
CA GLY A 79 -3.31 -17.29 -10.28
C GLY A 79 -2.17 -16.26 -10.30
N ARG A 80 -2.48 -14.98 -10.53
CA ARG A 80 -1.48 -13.90 -10.53
C ARG A 80 -1.31 -13.33 -9.12
N LEU A 81 -0.07 -13.12 -8.73
CA LEU A 81 0.28 -12.40 -7.50
C LEU A 81 0.25 -10.89 -7.74
N CYS A 82 -0.56 -10.17 -7.01
CA CYS A 82 -0.76 -8.73 -7.20
C CYS A 82 -0.72 -7.96 -5.87
N LEU A 83 -0.13 -6.76 -5.92
CA LEU A 83 -0.25 -5.76 -4.88
C LEU A 83 -1.42 -4.83 -5.23
N VAL A 84 -2.43 -4.82 -4.37
CA VAL A 84 -3.67 -4.08 -4.61
C VAL A 84 -4.13 -3.32 -3.38
N SER A 85 -5.07 -2.37 -3.55
CA SER A 85 -5.77 -1.73 -2.45
C SER A 85 -6.53 -2.75 -1.60
N PRO A 86 -6.67 -2.55 -0.27
CA PRO A 86 -7.53 -3.35 0.58
C PRO A 86 -9.01 -3.19 0.21
N LEU A 87 -9.40 -2.03 -0.32
CA LEU A 87 -10.75 -1.77 -0.79
C LEU A 87 -10.96 -2.42 -2.16
N PHE A 88 -12.02 -3.21 -2.29
CA PHE A 88 -12.33 -3.93 -3.51
C PHE A 88 -12.54 -2.95 -4.68
N GLY A 89 -11.82 -3.18 -5.79
CA GLY A 89 -11.96 -2.38 -7.03
C GLY A 89 -11.20 -1.05 -7.08
N SER A 90 -10.45 -0.68 -6.04
CA SER A 90 -9.81 0.62 -5.95
C SER A 90 -8.29 0.57 -5.99
N GLY A 91 -7.64 0.24 -7.00
CA GLY A 91 -6.20 0.40 -7.15
C GLY A 91 -5.42 -0.90 -7.32
N TYR A 92 -4.63 -0.87 -8.37
CA TYR A 92 -3.68 -1.91 -8.72
C TYR A 92 -2.29 -1.29 -8.72
N TYR A 93 -1.44 -1.76 -7.81
CA TYR A 93 -0.14 -1.16 -7.55
C TYR A 93 1.02 -1.90 -8.20
N GLY A 94 0.81 -3.15 -8.59
CA GLY A 94 1.82 -3.93 -9.28
C GLY A 94 1.56 -5.42 -9.25
N SER A 95 2.38 -6.17 -9.97
CA SER A 95 2.37 -7.63 -10.01
C SER A 95 3.70 -8.20 -9.56
N PHE A 96 3.63 -9.39 -8.98
CA PHE A 96 4.80 -10.19 -8.68
C PHE A 96 4.87 -11.38 -9.62
N GLU A 97 6.06 -11.74 -9.99
CA GLU A 97 6.36 -13.05 -10.54
C GLU A 97 6.64 -14.04 -9.39
N ARG A 98 6.62 -15.33 -9.68
CA ARG A 98 6.80 -16.37 -8.65
C ARG A 98 8.21 -16.39 -8.04
N ASP A 99 9.18 -15.83 -8.72
CA ASP A 99 10.56 -15.64 -8.24
C ASP A 99 10.74 -14.43 -7.31
N GLY A 100 9.65 -13.69 -7.05
CA GLY A 100 9.66 -12.47 -6.24
C GLY A 100 9.92 -11.19 -7.02
N THR A 101 10.12 -11.25 -8.33
CA THR A 101 10.28 -10.05 -9.17
C THR A 101 9.01 -9.21 -9.11
N PHE A 102 9.10 -7.94 -8.68
CA PHE A 102 8.00 -7.01 -8.58
C PHE A 102 8.03 -5.98 -9.71
N ARG A 103 6.90 -5.83 -10.38
CA ARG A 103 6.66 -4.84 -11.43
C ARG A 103 5.65 -3.79 -10.93
N PRO A 104 6.14 -2.65 -10.42
CA PRO A 104 5.27 -1.59 -9.93
C PRO A 104 4.55 -0.90 -11.08
N THR A 105 3.31 -0.45 -10.82
CA THR A 105 2.59 0.48 -11.70
C THR A 105 2.91 1.92 -11.30
N LYS A 106 2.46 2.86 -12.13
CA LYS A 106 2.57 4.31 -11.82
C LYS A 106 1.79 4.74 -10.56
N GLN A 107 0.88 3.89 -10.08
CA GLN A 107 0.09 4.14 -8.87
C GLN A 107 0.77 3.60 -7.60
N CYS A 108 1.85 2.83 -7.74
CA CYS A 108 2.57 2.29 -6.60
C CYS A 108 3.35 3.41 -5.91
N ALA A 109 2.94 3.76 -4.70
CA ALA A 109 3.63 4.78 -3.93
C ALA A 109 4.93 4.24 -3.30
N PRO A 110 5.96 5.08 -3.09
CA PRO A 110 7.22 4.68 -2.46
C PRO A 110 7.04 4.00 -1.10
N GLU A 111 6.04 4.43 -0.33
CA GLU A 111 5.71 3.88 0.98
C GLU A 111 5.29 2.41 0.90
N MET A 112 4.64 2.00 -0.21
CA MET A 112 4.28 0.61 -0.44
C MET A 112 5.51 -0.25 -0.72
N ILE A 113 6.47 0.29 -1.45
CA ILE A 113 7.76 -0.37 -1.70
C ILE A 113 8.53 -0.52 -0.40
N ALA A 114 8.58 0.52 0.43
CA ALA A 114 9.24 0.47 1.74
C ALA A 114 8.63 -0.62 2.65
N LYS A 115 7.30 -0.78 2.66
CA LYS A 115 6.64 -1.87 3.40
C LYS A 115 7.03 -3.24 2.86
N LEU A 116 7.11 -3.41 1.53
CA LEU A 116 7.56 -4.67 0.94
C LEU A 116 9.02 -4.98 1.30
N GLN A 117 9.88 -3.96 1.31
CA GLN A 117 11.28 -4.11 1.74
C GLN A 117 11.40 -4.51 3.21
N ASP A 118 10.56 -3.95 4.08
CA ASP A 118 10.51 -4.31 5.49
C ASP A 118 10.03 -5.77 5.68
N VAL A 119 8.99 -6.18 4.95
CA VAL A 119 8.54 -7.59 4.96
C VAL A 119 9.61 -8.52 4.42
N GLU A 120 10.33 -8.13 3.37
CA GLU A 120 11.44 -8.92 2.82
C GLU A 120 12.58 -9.10 3.83
N ALA A 121 12.87 -8.05 4.60
CA ALA A 121 13.93 -8.07 5.61
C ALA A 121 13.55 -8.89 6.85
N ARG A 122 12.36 -8.65 7.42
CA ARG A 122 11.91 -9.18 8.72
C ARG A 122 10.89 -10.31 8.62
N GLY A 123 10.41 -10.61 7.41
CA GLY A 123 9.43 -11.67 7.17
C GLY A 123 8.07 -11.37 7.81
N ILE A 124 7.46 -12.43 8.37
CA ILE A 124 6.11 -12.35 8.94
C ILE A 124 6.00 -11.40 10.13
N GLU A 125 7.08 -11.15 10.87
CA GLU A 125 7.05 -10.24 12.02
C GLU A 125 6.76 -8.78 11.59
N ALA A 126 7.26 -8.34 10.44
CA ALA A 126 6.91 -7.04 9.88
C ALA A 126 5.40 -6.96 9.58
N VAL A 127 4.82 -8.03 9.04
CA VAL A 127 3.39 -8.08 8.71
C VAL A 127 2.53 -8.11 9.97
N LYS A 128 2.93 -8.87 10.99
CA LYS A 128 2.27 -8.90 12.30
C LYS A 128 2.30 -7.52 12.98
N GLU A 129 3.42 -6.81 12.90
CA GLU A 129 3.54 -5.45 13.45
C GLU A 129 2.53 -4.50 12.80
N ILE A 130 2.35 -4.56 11.49
CA ILE A 130 1.30 -3.80 10.81
C ILE A 130 -0.08 -4.19 11.33
N GLY A 131 -0.33 -5.48 11.58
CA GLY A 131 -1.55 -5.98 12.18
C GLY A 131 -1.80 -5.39 13.58
N ARG A 132 -0.77 -5.34 14.43
CA ARG A 132 -0.83 -4.71 15.77
C ARG A 132 -1.17 -3.23 15.68
N LEU A 133 -0.50 -2.50 14.80
CA LEU A 133 -0.70 -1.05 14.64
C LEU A 133 -2.08 -0.69 14.08
N THR A 134 -2.64 -1.54 13.23
CA THR A 134 -3.92 -1.27 12.55
C THR A 134 -5.13 -1.90 13.23
N GLY A 135 -4.92 -2.83 14.17
CA GLY A 135 -5.99 -3.65 14.77
C GLY A 135 -6.67 -4.60 13.77
N ILE A 136 -6.02 -4.90 12.64
CA ILE A 136 -6.55 -5.74 11.57
C ILE A 136 -5.64 -6.96 11.40
N CYS A 137 -6.25 -8.15 11.30
CA CYS A 137 -5.49 -9.37 11.06
C CYS A 137 -4.65 -9.27 9.79
N CYS A 138 -3.35 -9.42 9.92
CA CYS A 138 -2.39 -9.29 8.81
C CYS A 138 -2.57 -10.33 7.68
N VAL A 139 -3.38 -11.37 7.89
CA VAL A 139 -3.64 -12.43 6.90
C VAL A 139 -5.02 -12.29 6.25
N CYS A 140 -6.10 -12.22 7.04
CA CYS A 140 -7.46 -12.20 6.49
C CYS A 140 -8.09 -10.82 6.41
N GLY A 141 -7.49 -9.79 7.01
CA GLY A 141 -7.99 -8.42 7.00
C GLY A 141 -9.23 -8.17 7.89
N ARG A 142 -9.59 -9.11 8.76
CA ARG A 142 -10.68 -8.91 9.74
C ARG A 142 -10.17 -8.10 10.92
N THR A 143 -11.03 -7.26 11.48
CA THR A 143 -10.75 -6.55 12.74
C THR A 143 -10.47 -7.54 13.85
N LEU A 144 -9.41 -7.29 14.61
CA LEU A 144 -9.04 -8.07 15.78
C LEU A 144 -9.78 -7.51 17.00
N THR A 145 -10.49 -8.36 17.71
CA THR A 145 -11.32 -7.97 18.87
C THR A 145 -10.83 -8.60 20.19
N ASN A 146 -10.01 -9.64 20.10
CA ASN A 146 -9.42 -10.32 21.25
C ASN A 146 -8.04 -9.72 21.52
N GLU A 147 -7.75 -9.43 22.78
CA GLU A 147 -6.51 -8.79 23.24
C GLU A 147 -5.25 -9.52 22.77
N ALA A 148 -5.18 -10.84 22.96
CA ALA A 148 -4.07 -11.65 22.50
C ALA A 148 -3.87 -11.59 20.98
N SER A 149 -4.97 -11.53 20.20
CA SER A 149 -4.89 -11.40 18.74
C SER A 149 -4.43 -10.01 18.31
N ILE A 150 -4.78 -8.96 19.07
CA ILE A 150 -4.32 -7.60 18.82
C ILE A 150 -2.82 -7.51 19.11
N GLU A 151 -2.37 -8.06 20.22
CA GLU A 151 -0.96 -8.12 20.60
C GLU A 151 -0.10 -8.90 19.59
N GLU A 152 -0.65 -9.96 19.00
CA GLU A 152 0.03 -10.73 17.97
C GLU A 152 -0.10 -10.12 16.56
N GLY A 153 -1.09 -9.26 16.30
CA GLY A 153 -1.39 -8.72 14.97
C GLY A 153 -2.02 -9.72 14.01
N ILE A 154 -2.46 -10.89 14.53
CA ILE A 154 -3.02 -11.99 13.73
C ILE A 154 -4.09 -12.73 14.53
N GLY A 155 -5.18 -13.13 13.87
CA GLY A 155 -6.22 -13.93 14.52
C GLY A 155 -5.83 -15.41 14.67
N PRO A 156 -6.39 -16.14 15.66
CA PRO A 156 -5.95 -17.49 16.01
C PRO A 156 -6.08 -18.51 14.86
N VAL A 157 -7.14 -18.40 14.05
CA VAL A 157 -7.32 -19.27 12.87
C VAL A 157 -6.25 -19.00 11.82
N CYS A 158 -5.84 -17.74 11.65
CA CYS A 158 -4.81 -17.38 10.69
C CYS A 158 -3.41 -17.74 11.19
N SER A 159 -3.17 -17.61 12.50
CA SER A 159 -1.91 -18.02 13.14
C SER A 159 -1.67 -19.53 12.93
N GLY A 160 -2.70 -20.38 13.08
CA GLY A 160 -2.59 -21.81 12.84
C GLY A 160 -2.29 -22.22 11.40
N ARG A 161 -2.50 -21.33 10.42
CA ARG A 161 -2.14 -21.56 9.01
C ARG A 161 -0.72 -21.18 8.66
N MET A 162 -0.02 -20.50 9.56
CA MET A 162 1.32 -19.96 9.34
C MET A 162 2.42 -20.78 10.04
N GLN A 163 2.11 -22.01 10.41
CA GLN A 163 3.06 -22.96 11.01
C GLN A 163 3.77 -23.79 9.97
#